data_ee94b6d8f1bd618c6ac91419a9420b00
#
_entry.id   ee94b6d8f1bd618c6ac91419a9420b00
#
_cell.length_a   1.000
_cell.length_b   1.000
_cell.length_c   1.000
_cell.angle_alpha   90.00
_cell.angle_beta   90.00
_cell.angle_gamma   90.00
#
_symmetry.space_group_name_H-M   'P 1'
#
loop_
_entity.id
_entity.type
_entity.pdbx_description
1 polymer ?
#
loop_
_entity_poly.entity_id
_entity_poly.type
_entity_poly.pdbx_seq_one_letter_code
_entity_poly.pdbx_strand_id
1 'polypeptide(L)'
;MLKDYLDEGQTLPEVPEALPVMEIPAIKFTQIAPLVDNLPEPKQTEEIQPMEKFDQGWGSILYRTHLPEDVKAGTVLKITEQHDWTQVFADGKLLGRLDRVVENRNLHCLH
;
A
#
# COMPACT_ATOMS: atom_id res chain seq x y z
N MET A 1 -27.18 -0.95 16.72
CA MET A 1 -26.52 -1.62 15.57
C MET A 1 -26.77 -3.12 15.58
N LEU A 2 -26.25 -3.93 16.50
CA LEU A 2 -26.55 -5.38 16.51
C LEU A 2 -28.00 -5.70 16.86
N LYS A 3 -28.66 -4.88 17.67
CA LYS A 3 -30.08 -5.06 18.05
C LYS A 3 -31.05 -5.04 16.87
N ASP A 4 -30.69 -4.37 15.79
CA ASP A 4 -31.53 -4.22 14.59
C ASP A 4 -31.55 -5.49 13.71
N TYR A 5 -30.71 -6.48 14.04
CA TYR A 5 -30.56 -7.75 13.35
C TYR A 5 -31.00 -8.97 14.19
N LEU A 6 -31.62 -8.71 15.36
CA LEU A 6 -32.16 -9.78 16.20
C LEU A 6 -33.58 -10.13 15.77
N ASP A 7 -33.86 -11.41 15.70
CA ASP A 7 -35.21 -11.91 15.51
C ASP A 7 -36.05 -11.68 16.77
N GLU A 8 -37.39 -11.73 16.61
CA GLU A 8 -38.33 -11.55 17.70
C GLU A 8 -38.06 -12.60 18.80
N GLY A 9 -37.83 -12.16 20.02
CA GLY A 9 -37.52 -13.01 21.18
C GLY A 9 -36.04 -13.32 21.40
N GLN A 10 -35.15 -12.90 20.51
CA GLN A 10 -33.71 -13.02 20.73
C GLN A 10 -33.18 -11.86 21.58
N THR A 11 -32.23 -12.17 22.45
CA THR A 11 -31.50 -11.18 23.25
C THR A 11 -30.02 -11.29 22.99
N LEU A 12 -29.34 -10.14 22.99
CA LEU A 12 -27.88 -10.15 22.92
C LEU A 12 -27.32 -10.80 24.19
N PRO A 13 -26.27 -11.62 24.06
CA PRO A 13 -25.56 -12.11 25.23
C PRO A 13 -24.97 -10.94 26.03
N GLU A 14 -24.78 -11.15 27.31
CA GLU A 14 -24.11 -10.18 28.15
C GLU A 14 -22.69 -9.91 27.64
N VAL A 15 -22.32 -8.64 27.61
CA VAL A 15 -20.95 -8.25 27.20
C VAL A 15 -19.99 -8.74 28.28
N PRO A 16 -19.00 -9.60 27.93
CA PRO A 16 -18.06 -10.08 28.92
C PRO A 16 -17.27 -8.94 29.55
N GLU A 17 -16.91 -9.12 30.80
CA GLU A 17 -16.08 -8.17 31.52
C GLU A 17 -14.77 -7.92 30.78
N ALA A 18 -14.36 -6.66 30.66
CA ALA A 18 -13.13 -6.32 29.97
C ALA A 18 -11.93 -6.92 30.69
N LEU A 19 -11.09 -7.64 29.97
CA LEU A 19 -9.83 -8.13 30.52
C LEU A 19 -8.92 -6.96 30.86
N PRO A 20 -8.11 -7.07 31.91
CA PRO A 20 -7.13 -6.06 32.26
C PRO A 20 -6.12 -5.87 31.10
N VAL A 21 -5.89 -4.64 30.70
CA VAL A 21 -4.93 -4.27 29.67
C VAL A 21 -3.57 -3.95 30.31
N MET A 22 -2.51 -4.31 29.59
CA MET A 22 -1.16 -3.94 29.99
C MET A 22 -0.86 -2.52 29.52
N GLU A 23 -0.36 -1.68 30.41
CA GLU A 23 0.23 -0.40 30.03
C GLU A 23 1.64 -0.65 29.49
N ILE A 24 1.86 -0.34 28.21
CA ILE A 24 3.18 -0.47 27.59
C ILE A 24 3.90 0.88 27.72
N PRO A 25 5.05 0.94 28.37
CA PRO A 25 5.81 2.17 28.49
C PRO A 25 6.31 2.65 27.12
N ALA A 26 6.65 3.93 27.02
CA ALA A 26 7.22 4.50 25.80
C ALA A 26 8.48 3.74 25.37
N ILE A 27 8.46 3.23 24.14
CA ILE A 27 9.59 2.49 23.56
C ILE A 27 10.38 3.44 22.67
N LYS A 28 11.70 3.49 22.88
CA LYS A 28 12.63 4.24 22.04
C LYS A 28 13.26 3.29 21.03
N PHE A 29 13.01 3.51 19.74
CA PHE A 29 13.71 2.79 18.68
C PHE A 29 15.15 3.30 18.58
N THR A 30 16.10 2.38 18.57
CA THR A 30 17.55 2.67 18.51
C THR A 30 18.19 2.24 17.21
N GLN A 31 17.47 1.48 16.39
CA GLN A 31 17.95 0.94 15.12
C GLN A 31 16.89 1.15 14.05
N ILE A 32 17.34 1.40 12.83
CA ILE A 32 16.50 1.49 11.62
C ILE A 32 17.15 0.64 10.52
N ALA A 33 16.32 0.05 9.68
CA ALA A 33 16.73 -0.62 8.45
C ALA A 33 15.97 0.02 7.28
N PRO A 34 16.61 0.91 6.51
CA PRO A 34 15.95 1.54 5.37
C PRO A 34 15.46 0.49 4.38
N LEU A 35 14.23 0.61 3.90
CA LEU A 35 13.61 -0.36 3.00
C LEU A 35 14.43 -0.57 1.73
N VAL A 36 14.89 0.51 1.13
CA VAL A 36 15.61 0.48 -0.16
C VAL A 36 16.92 -0.29 -0.07
N ASP A 37 17.61 -0.21 1.10
CA ASP A 37 18.89 -0.89 1.33
C ASP A 37 18.71 -2.38 1.68
N ASN A 38 17.48 -2.81 1.91
CA ASN A 38 17.14 -4.16 2.37
C ASN A 38 16.14 -4.88 1.44
N LEU A 39 16.06 -4.45 0.18
CA LEU A 39 15.19 -5.11 -0.80
C LEU A 39 15.74 -6.50 -1.17
N PRO A 40 14.86 -7.48 -1.39
CA PRO A 40 15.24 -8.76 -1.93
C PRO A 40 15.74 -8.64 -3.38
N GLU A 41 16.39 -9.68 -3.90
CA GLU A 41 16.78 -9.76 -5.30
C GLU A 41 15.57 -9.59 -6.23
N PRO A 42 15.66 -8.69 -7.22
CA PRO A 42 14.54 -8.42 -8.10
C PRO A 42 14.26 -9.59 -9.05
N LYS A 43 12.97 -9.86 -9.27
CA LYS A 43 12.51 -10.77 -10.33
C LYS A 43 12.21 -9.94 -11.58
N GLN A 44 12.77 -10.34 -12.73
CA GLN A 44 12.52 -9.70 -14.01
C GLN A 44 11.33 -10.35 -14.72
N THR A 45 10.46 -9.54 -15.31
CA THR A 45 9.32 -9.98 -16.11
C THR A 45 9.21 -9.09 -17.34
N GLU A 46 8.69 -9.62 -18.44
CA GLU A 46 8.46 -8.85 -19.67
C GLU A 46 7.29 -7.87 -19.50
N GLU A 47 6.28 -8.27 -18.72
CA GLU A 47 5.09 -7.47 -18.43
C GLU A 47 4.91 -7.27 -16.93
N ILE A 48 4.19 -6.22 -16.56
CA ILE A 48 3.79 -5.97 -15.17
C ILE A 48 2.82 -7.08 -14.75
N GLN A 49 3.13 -7.76 -13.66
CA GLN A 49 2.32 -8.81 -13.09
C GLN A 49 1.85 -8.40 -11.67
N PRO A 50 0.65 -8.79 -11.25
CA PRO A 50 0.20 -8.57 -9.88
C PRO A 50 0.99 -9.41 -8.88
N MET A 51 0.97 -9.00 -7.60
CA MET A 51 1.80 -9.65 -6.56
C MET A 51 1.44 -11.13 -6.36
N GLU A 52 0.22 -11.53 -6.62
CA GLU A 52 -0.25 -12.92 -6.51
C GLU A 52 0.49 -13.87 -7.48
N LYS A 53 0.99 -13.36 -8.60
CA LYS A 53 1.83 -14.13 -9.53
C LYS A 53 3.22 -14.45 -8.97
N PHE A 54 3.57 -13.81 -7.87
CA PHE A 54 4.82 -14.04 -7.14
C PHE A 54 4.59 -14.74 -5.80
N ASP A 55 3.44 -15.43 -5.65
CA ASP A 55 3.02 -16.12 -4.42
C ASP A 55 2.89 -15.19 -3.20
N GLN A 56 2.62 -13.92 -3.46
CA GLN A 56 2.44 -12.91 -2.42
C GLN A 56 0.97 -12.45 -2.39
N GLY A 57 0.22 -12.84 -1.37
CA GLY A 57 -1.19 -12.50 -1.23
C GLY A 57 -1.46 -11.22 -0.41
N TRP A 58 -0.42 -10.59 0.15
CA TRP A 58 -0.54 -9.38 0.99
C TRP A 58 0.77 -8.61 1.08
N GLY A 59 0.70 -7.37 1.54
CA GLY A 59 1.87 -6.52 1.73
C GLY A 59 2.06 -5.51 0.60
N SER A 60 3.31 -5.27 0.22
CA SER A 60 3.65 -4.29 -0.81
C SER A 60 4.54 -4.92 -1.87
N ILE A 61 4.39 -4.49 -3.11
CA ILE A 61 5.26 -4.85 -4.23
C ILE A 61 5.94 -3.59 -4.77
N LEU A 62 7.21 -3.68 -5.09
CA LEU A 62 7.98 -2.63 -5.74
C LEU A 62 8.20 -2.98 -7.20
N TYR A 63 7.62 -2.20 -8.09
CA TYR A 63 7.91 -2.25 -9.52
C TYR A 63 9.01 -1.27 -9.87
N ARG A 64 9.96 -1.68 -10.68
CA ARG A 64 11.05 -0.82 -11.17
C ARG A 64 11.25 -1.02 -12.66
N THR A 65 11.33 0.07 -13.40
CA THR A 65 11.62 0.07 -14.83
C THR A 65 12.45 1.30 -15.19
N HIS A 66 12.97 1.31 -16.41
CA HIS A 66 13.60 2.48 -17.01
C HIS A 66 12.61 3.13 -17.97
N LEU A 67 12.53 4.46 -17.92
CA LEU A 67 11.77 5.21 -18.92
C LEU A 67 12.56 5.27 -20.23
N PRO A 68 11.87 5.27 -21.40
CA PRO A 68 12.50 5.57 -22.66
C PRO A 68 13.19 6.94 -22.66
N GLU A 69 14.31 7.08 -23.38
CA GLU A 69 15.10 8.31 -23.42
C GLU A 69 14.36 9.51 -24.04
N ASP A 70 13.32 9.25 -24.83
CA ASP A 70 12.51 10.26 -25.50
C ASP A 70 11.33 10.79 -24.66
N VAL A 71 11.17 10.33 -23.44
CA VAL A 71 10.13 10.83 -22.52
C VAL A 71 10.40 12.29 -22.17
N LYS A 72 9.48 13.16 -22.57
CA LYS A 72 9.59 14.60 -22.34
C LYS A 72 9.00 15.00 -21.00
N ALA A 73 9.51 16.09 -20.48
CA ALA A 73 8.90 16.76 -19.33
C ALA A 73 7.40 17.05 -19.57
N GLY A 74 6.59 16.86 -18.54
CA GLY A 74 5.15 17.01 -18.63
C GLY A 74 4.41 15.79 -19.19
N THR A 75 5.13 14.72 -19.58
CA THR A 75 4.49 13.45 -19.92
C THR A 75 3.71 12.92 -18.73
N VAL A 76 2.51 12.40 -18.99
CA VAL A 76 1.63 11.86 -17.93
C VAL A 76 1.86 10.38 -17.79
N LEU A 77 2.23 9.95 -16.58
CA LEU A 77 2.17 8.54 -16.19
C LEU A 77 0.75 8.21 -15.72
N LYS A 78 0.12 7.26 -16.41
CA LYS A 78 -1.21 6.75 -16.05
C LYS A 78 -1.08 5.32 -15.53
N ILE A 79 -1.57 5.07 -14.32
CA ILE A 79 -1.66 3.74 -13.73
C ILE A 79 -3.13 3.31 -13.76
N THR A 80 -3.44 2.28 -14.57
CA THR A 80 -4.82 1.88 -14.86
C THR A 80 -5.40 0.93 -13.82
N GLU A 81 -4.57 0.02 -13.30
CA GLU A 81 -4.99 -1.03 -12.36
C GLU A 81 -4.21 -0.94 -11.06
N GLN A 82 -4.60 0.03 -10.25
CA GLN A 82 -3.98 0.30 -8.96
C GLN A 82 -4.83 -0.29 -7.83
N HIS A 83 -4.15 -0.96 -6.89
CA HIS A 83 -4.72 -1.54 -5.66
C HIS A 83 -3.71 -1.43 -4.51
N ASP A 84 -3.98 -0.73 -3.44
CA ASP A 84 -4.98 0.31 -3.15
C ASP A 84 -4.29 1.66 -3.11
N TRP A 85 -3.02 1.65 -2.68
CA TRP A 85 -2.17 2.81 -2.45
C TRP A 85 -0.87 2.68 -3.23
N THR A 86 -0.52 3.68 -4.01
CA THR A 86 0.70 3.69 -4.80
C THR A 86 1.54 4.94 -4.52
N GLN A 87 2.83 4.76 -4.37
CA GLN A 87 3.82 5.85 -4.39
C GLN A 87 4.68 5.68 -5.63
N VAL A 88 4.90 6.77 -6.35
CA VAL A 88 5.72 6.77 -7.55
C VAL A 88 6.96 7.62 -7.32
N PHE A 89 8.09 7.05 -7.65
CA PHE A 89 9.40 7.70 -7.55
C PHE A 89 10.06 7.71 -8.92
N ALA A 90 10.79 8.80 -9.24
CA ALA A 90 11.73 8.85 -10.34
C ALA A 90 13.11 9.23 -9.76
N ASP A 91 14.11 8.42 -10.05
CA ASP A 91 15.49 8.59 -9.56
C ASP A 91 15.58 8.87 -8.05
N GLY A 92 14.79 8.11 -7.28
CA GLY A 92 14.71 8.25 -5.82
C GLY A 92 13.88 9.42 -5.30
N LYS A 93 13.38 10.29 -6.18
CA LYS A 93 12.53 11.44 -5.81
C LYS A 93 11.05 11.07 -5.92
N LEU A 94 10.29 11.29 -4.86
CA LEU A 94 8.84 11.07 -4.85
C LEU A 94 8.16 12.04 -5.83
N LEU A 95 7.50 11.50 -6.87
CA LEU A 95 6.68 12.26 -7.80
C LEU A 95 5.27 12.48 -7.27
N GLY A 96 4.69 11.47 -6.62
CA GLY A 96 3.36 11.59 -6.06
C GLY A 96 2.83 10.29 -5.47
N ARG A 97 1.62 10.39 -4.98
CA ARG A 97 0.86 9.29 -4.37
C ARG A 97 -0.48 9.19 -5.04
N LEU A 98 -0.92 7.97 -5.27
CA LEU A 98 -2.22 7.66 -5.83
C LEU A 98 -2.98 6.79 -4.83
N ASP A 99 -4.25 7.13 -4.66
CA ASP A 99 -5.18 6.38 -3.82
C ASP A 99 -6.33 5.90 -4.71
N ARG A 100 -6.72 4.64 -4.59
CA ARG A 100 -7.82 4.07 -5.37
C ARG A 100 -9.15 4.78 -5.15
N VAL A 101 -9.37 5.30 -3.95
CA VAL A 101 -10.62 5.98 -3.56
C VAL A 101 -10.71 7.38 -4.17
N VAL A 102 -9.58 8.01 -4.46
CA VAL A 102 -9.51 9.34 -5.08
C VAL A 102 -9.33 9.16 -6.59
N GLU A 103 -10.23 9.73 -7.40
CA GLU A 103 -10.29 9.53 -8.86
C GLU A 103 -9.04 9.96 -9.65
N ASN A 104 -8.09 10.63 -9.04
CA ASN A 104 -6.91 11.16 -9.74
C ASN A 104 -5.81 10.11 -9.88
N ARG A 105 -5.84 9.37 -10.98
CA ARG A 105 -4.89 8.29 -11.34
C ARG A 105 -3.75 8.76 -12.25
N ASN A 106 -3.57 10.06 -12.41
CA ASN A 106 -2.59 10.64 -13.30
C ASN A 106 -1.50 11.35 -12.50
N LEU A 107 -0.24 11.06 -12.82
CA LEU A 107 0.91 11.78 -12.31
C LEU A 107 1.65 12.44 -13.46
N HIS A 108 2.00 13.69 -13.29
CA HIS A 108 2.84 14.41 -14.24
C HIS A 108 4.31 14.15 -13.90
N CYS A 109 5.07 13.67 -14.88
CA CYS A 109 6.51 13.60 -14.76
C CYS A 109 7.07 15.03 -14.68
N LEU A 110 7.61 15.37 -13.53
CA LEU A 110 8.29 16.66 -13.32
C LEU A 110 9.74 16.55 -13.80
N HIS A 111 10.27 17.69 -14.16
CA HIS A 111 11.68 17.90 -14.54
C HIS A 111 12.66 17.51 -13.44
#